data_0bfbc27a335f403ed239f7d588e9fb1c
#
_entry.id   0bfbc27a335f403ed239f7d588e9fb1c
#
_cell.length_a   1.000
_cell.length_b   1.000
_cell.length_c   1.000
_cell.angle_alpha   90.00
_cell.angle_beta   90.00
_cell.angle_gamma   90.00
#
_symmetry.space_group_name_H-M   'P 1'
#
loop_
_entity.id
_entity.type
_entity.pdbx_description
1 polymer ?
#
loop_
_entity_poly.entity_id
_entity_poly.type
_entity_poly.pdbx_seq_one_letter_code
_entity_poly.pdbx_strand_id
1 'polypeptide(L)'
;MVTAVSVIEVLGPGCPRCHETARVVRHVVEEAHLECLVQKNESLERMAELGVMKTPAIAFDGTVVLSGRIPKAEEVRRLLGLA
;
A
#
# COMPACT_ATOMS: atom_id res chain seq x y z
N MET A 1 -9.41 18.05 -1.30
CA MET A 1 -8.59 17.68 -0.14
C MET A 1 -7.33 16.98 -0.59
N VAL A 2 -6.19 17.35 -0.06
CA VAL A 2 -4.91 16.80 -0.48
C VAL A 2 -4.49 15.72 0.53
N THR A 3 -4.13 14.55 0.02
CA THR A 3 -3.60 13.51 0.90
C THR A 3 -2.20 13.89 1.37
N ALA A 4 -1.88 13.59 2.62
CA ALA A 4 -0.57 13.86 3.19
C ALA A 4 0.41 12.71 2.98
N VAL A 5 -0.01 11.61 2.35
CA VAL A 5 0.84 10.45 2.13
C VAL A 5 1.81 10.72 1.00
N SER A 6 3.10 10.53 1.26
CA SER A 6 4.15 10.71 0.26
C SER A 6 4.59 9.38 -0.36
N VAL A 7 4.72 8.34 0.47
CA VAL A 7 5.19 7.03 0.02
C VAL A 7 4.23 5.95 0.47
N ILE A 8 3.79 5.14 -0.47
CA ILE A 8 2.96 3.97 -0.19
C ILE A 8 3.83 2.74 -0.46
N GLU A 9 4.07 1.94 0.57
CA GLU A 9 4.80 0.70 0.41
C GLU A 9 3.82 -0.47 0.38
N VAL A 10 3.97 -1.32 -0.64
CA VAL A 10 3.26 -2.60 -0.71
C VAL A 10 4.28 -3.67 -0.35
N LEU A 11 4.09 -4.29 0.80
CA LEU A 11 5.07 -5.20 1.37
C LEU A 11 4.64 -6.65 1.21
N GLY A 12 5.58 -7.47 0.77
CA GLY A 12 5.33 -8.90 0.60
C GLY A 12 6.43 -9.56 -0.21
N PRO A 13 6.52 -10.88 -0.17
CA PRO A 13 7.63 -11.62 -0.80
C PRO A 13 7.50 -11.79 -2.32
N GLY A 14 6.70 -10.99 -2.98
CA GLY A 14 6.59 -11.04 -4.45
C GLY A 14 5.58 -12.05 -4.96
N CYS A 15 4.66 -12.51 -4.14
CA CYS A 15 3.61 -13.45 -4.56
C CYS A 15 2.55 -12.74 -5.41
N PRO A 16 1.70 -13.50 -6.15
CA PRO A 16 0.65 -12.91 -6.97
C PRO A 16 -0.27 -11.95 -6.20
N ARG A 17 -0.55 -12.24 -4.95
CA ARG A 17 -1.40 -11.38 -4.12
C ARG A 17 -0.73 -10.03 -3.85
N CYS A 18 0.58 -10.03 -3.71
CA CYS A 18 1.34 -8.79 -3.51
C CYS A 18 1.34 -7.94 -4.78
N HIS A 19 1.48 -8.59 -5.94
CA HIS A 19 1.40 -7.91 -7.23
C HIS A 19 0.03 -7.31 -7.45
N GLU A 20 -1.02 -8.04 -7.12
CA GLU A 20 -2.38 -7.55 -7.27
C GLU A 20 -2.64 -6.36 -6.35
N THR A 21 -2.14 -6.42 -5.12
CA THR A 21 -2.28 -5.30 -4.17
C THR A 21 -1.60 -4.05 -4.72
N ALA A 22 -0.39 -4.20 -5.26
CA ALA A 22 0.34 -3.07 -5.85
C ALA A 22 -0.43 -2.49 -7.03
N ARG A 23 -1.03 -3.36 -7.86
CA ARG A 23 -1.82 -2.93 -9.01
C ARG A 23 -3.01 -2.08 -8.57
N VAL A 24 -3.73 -2.53 -7.54
CA VAL A 24 -4.88 -1.81 -7.02
C VAL A 24 -4.47 -0.44 -6.47
N VAL A 25 -3.38 -0.39 -5.70
CA VAL A 25 -2.89 0.87 -5.13
C VAL A 25 -2.48 1.83 -6.23
N ARG A 26 -1.72 1.35 -7.22
CA ARG A 26 -1.28 2.20 -8.34
C ARG A 26 -2.47 2.74 -9.13
N HIS A 27 -3.47 1.90 -9.35
CA HIS A 27 -4.68 2.32 -10.06
C HIS A 27 -5.36 3.49 -9.35
N VAL A 28 -5.52 3.40 -8.04
CA VAL A 28 -6.17 4.46 -7.27
C VAL A 28 -5.33 5.75 -7.30
N VAL A 29 -4.02 5.62 -7.13
CA VAL A 29 -3.12 6.78 -7.16
C VAL A 29 -3.18 7.49 -8.52
N GLU A 30 -3.16 6.72 -9.61
CA GLU A 30 -3.22 7.29 -10.96
C GLU A 30 -4.58 7.92 -11.24
N GLU A 31 -5.65 7.24 -10.86
CA GLU A 31 -7.01 7.74 -11.08
C GLU A 31 -7.26 9.06 -10.34
N ALA A 32 -6.71 9.17 -9.14
CA ALA A 32 -6.89 10.35 -8.30
C ALA A 32 -5.81 11.41 -8.56
N HIS A 33 -4.88 11.18 -9.48
CA HIS A 33 -3.77 12.09 -9.81
C HIS A 33 -2.95 12.49 -8.59
N LEU A 34 -2.69 11.52 -7.70
CA LEU A 34 -1.91 11.79 -6.50
C LEU A 34 -0.41 11.71 -6.81
N GLU A 35 0.36 12.54 -6.12
CA GLU A 35 1.82 12.54 -6.26
C GLU A 35 2.48 11.64 -5.23
N CYS A 36 1.89 10.48 -4.99
CA CYS A 36 2.45 9.49 -4.08
C CYS A 36 3.39 8.56 -4.83
N LEU A 37 4.50 8.24 -4.20
CA LEU A 37 5.40 7.21 -4.72
C LEU A 37 4.88 5.85 -4.25
N VAL A 38 4.60 4.95 -5.17
CA VAL A 38 4.17 3.59 -4.83
C VAL A 38 5.34 2.66 -5.02
N GLN A 39 5.77 2.01 -3.93
CA GLN A 39 6.89 1.10 -3.93
C GLN A 39 6.44 -0.30 -3.52
N LYS A 40 6.89 -1.29 -4.29
CA LYS A 40 6.69 -2.69 -3.92
C LYS A 40 7.96 -3.15 -3.23
N ASN A 41 7.85 -3.58 -1.98
CA ASN A 41 9.01 -3.91 -1.17
C ASN A 41 8.94 -5.36 -0.69
N GLU A 42 9.94 -6.15 -1.10
CA GLU A 42 10.01 -7.56 -0.77
C GLU A 42 10.96 -7.85 0.41
N SER A 43 11.50 -6.82 1.03
CA SER A 43 12.48 -6.97 2.11
C SER A 43 11.83 -7.49 3.38
N LEU A 44 12.30 -8.62 3.86
CA LEU A 44 11.84 -9.18 5.13
C LEU A 44 12.27 -8.31 6.31
N GLU A 45 13.43 -7.65 6.20
CA GLU A 45 13.89 -6.73 7.23
C GLU A 45 12.95 -5.54 7.35
N ARG A 46 12.53 -4.99 6.22
CA ARG A 46 11.60 -3.86 6.23
C ARG A 46 10.26 -4.25 6.84
N MET A 47 9.78 -5.45 6.50
CA MET A 47 8.54 -5.96 7.07
C MET A 47 8.65 -6.08 8.59
N ALA A 48 9.78 -6.60 9.08
CA ALA A 48 10.01 -6.71 10.51
C ALA A 48 10.07 -5.34 11.19
N GLU A 49 10.74 -4.37 10.56
CA GLU A 49 10.82 -3.00 11.08
C GLU A 49 9.44 -2.39 11.28
N LEU A 50 8.54 -2.66 10.34
CA LEU A 50 7.20 -2.10 10.36
C LEU A 50 6.21 -2.94 11.16
N GLY A 51 6.63 -4.09 11.68
CA GLY A 51 5.78 -4.98 12.43
C GLY A 51 4.76 -5.73 11.58
N VAL A 52 5.09 -5.97 10.31
CA VAL A 52 4.20 -6.70 9.40
C VAL A 52 4.23 -8.18 9.74
N MET A 53 3.08 -8.73 10.11
CA MET A 53 2.94 -10.13 10.45
C MET A 53 2.31 -10.95 9.33
N LYS A 54 1.53 -10.32 8.47
CA LYS A 54 0.83 -10.98 7.36
C LYS A 54 0.99 -10.16 6.09
N THR A 55 1.09 -10.83 4.95
CA THR A 55 1.24 -10.18 3.66
C THR A 55 0.11 -10.59 2.72
N PRO A 56 -0.23 -9.75 1.75
CA PRO A 56 0.35 -8.44 1.48
C PRO A 56 -0.01 -7.41 2.55
N ALA A 57 0.84 -6.41 2.71
CA ALA A 57 0.59 -5.31 3.63
C ALA A 57 0.82 -3.98 2.92
N ILE A 58 0.15 -2.95 3.41
CA ILE A 58 0.28 -1.59 2.87
C ILE A 58 0.69 -0.67 4.01
N ALA A 59 1.72 0.14 3.77
CA ALA A 59 2.19 1.13 4.73
C ALA A 59 2.19 2.51 4.08
N PHE A 60 1.69 3.50 4.79
CA PHE A 60 1.69 4.90 4.37
C PHE A 60 2.74 5.62 5.21
N ASP A 61 3.82 6.06 4.53
CA ASP A 61 4.93 6.79 5.19
C ASP A 61 5.44 6.04 6.43
N GLY A 62 5.58 4.73 6.31
CA GLY A 62 6.12 3.91 7.37
C GLY A 62 5.12 3.41 8.41
N THR A 63 3.83 3.71 8.25
CA THR A 63 2.78 3.23 9.15
C THR A 63 1.91 2.22 8.43
N VAL A 64 1.83 1.00 8.95
CA VAL A 64 1.02 -0.06 8.35
C VAL A 64 -0.46 0.26 8.55
N VAL A 65 -1.20 0.30 7.44
CA VAL A 65 -2.63 0.61 7.44
C VAL A 65 -3.50 -0.57 7.05
N LEU A 66 -2.89 -1.59 6.45
CA LEU A 66 -3.60 -2.79 6.04
C LEU A 66 -2.63 -3.95 5.99
N SER A 67 -3.05 -5.14 6.39
CA SER A 67 -2.22 -6.34 6.26
C SER A 67 -3.07 -7.59 6.14
N GLY A 68 -2.54 -8.57 5.43
CA GLY A 68 -3.11 -9.90 5.36
C GLY A 68 -4.14 -10.15 4.29
N ARG A 69 -4.46 -9.15 3.47
CA ARG A 69 -5.45 -9.33 2.40
C ARG A 69 -5.26 -8.31 1.28
N ILE A 70 -5.84 -8.61 0.14
CA ILE A 70 -5.84 -7.70 -1.02
C ILE A 70 -6.97 -6.69 -0.81
N PRO A 71 -6.70 -5.38 -0.83
CA PRO A 71 -7.74 -4.38 -0.67
C PRO A 71 -8.54 -4.19 -1.94
N LYS A 72 -9.75 -3.65 -1.79
CA LYS A 72 -10.51 -3.16 -2.93
C LYS A 72 -10.13 -1.71 -3.19
N ALA A 73 -10.30 -1.25 -4.43
CA ALA A 73 -9.96 0.11 -4.81
C ALA A 73 -10.64 1.16 -3.92
N GLU A 74 -11.90 0.98 -3.60
CA GLU A 74 -12.62 1.94 -2.76
C GLU A 74 -12.08 1.97 -1.33
N GLU A 75 -11.56 0.85 -0.85
CA GLU A 75 -10.94 0.80 0.48
C GLU A 75 -9.65 1.60 0.48
N VAL A 76 -8.84 1.46 -0.58
CA VAL A 76 -7.61 2.23 -0.73
C VAL A 76 -7.94 3.72 -0.79
N ARG A 77 -8.95 4.10 -1.54
CA ARG A 77 -9.41 5.49 -1.62
C ARG A 77 -9.77 6.02 -0.24
N ARG A 78 -10.50 5.24 0.53
CA ARG A 78 -10.91 5.63 1.88
C ARG A 78 -9.69 5.81 2.80
N LEU A 79 -8.74 4.89 2.73
CA LEU A 79 -7.52 4.98 3.54
C LEU A 79 -6.70 6.21 3.19
N LEU A 80 -6.73 6.63 1.93
CA LEU A 80 -6.02 7.82 1.47
C LEU A 80 -6.77 9.12 1.74
N GLY A 81 -7.96 9.04 2.32
CA GLY A 81 -8.76 10.22 2.61
C GLY A 81 -9.54 10.74 1.42
N LEU A 82 -9.67 9.94 0.37
CA LEU A 82 -10.47 10.28 -0.81
C LEU A 82 -11.91 9.86 -0.56
N ALA A 83 -12.84 10.77 -0.73
CA ALA A 83 -14.23 10.50 -0.46
C ALA A 83 -14.87 9.63 -1.56
#